data_3dc642d96ec176e8dac811479949bfd3
#
_entry.id   3dc642d96ec176e8dac811479949bfd3
#
_cell.length_a   1.000
_cell.length_b   1.000
_cell.length_c   1.000
_cell.angle_alpha   90.00
_cell.angle_beta   90.00
_cell.angle_gamma   90.00
#
_symmetry.space_group_name_H-M   'P 1'
#
loop_
_entity.id
_entity.type
_entity.pdbx_description
1 polymer ?
#
loop_
_entity_poly.entity_id
_entity_poly.type
_entity_poly.pdbx_seq_one_letter_code
_entity_poly.pdbx_strand_id
1 'polypeptide(L)'
;MAIYALGDREPVLGKDAYVHPDATVIGSVTLGDGVSVWPGAVLRGDYGTISIGARSNIQDGTIIHCTMIDATVLGEGCVVGHNAHIEGATIGNDVLIASGSIVLNGSVIGDGAIVGAGAVIPFGFTVGPREMALGV
;
A
#
# COMPACT_ATOMS: atom_id res chain seq x y z
N MET A 1 16.83 12.63 1.07
CA MET A 1 15.48 12.80 1.63
C MET A 1 14.59 11.67 1.15
N ALA A 2 13.64 11.28 1.96
CA ALA A 2 12.73 10.20 1.63
C ALA A 2 11.46 10.66 0.90
N ILE A 3 11.16 11.94 0.93
CA ILE A 3 9.88 12.52 0.48
C ILE A 3 10.13 13.50 -0.65
N TYR A 4 9.41 13.32 -1.76
CA TYR A 4 9.63 14.11 -2.97
C TYR A 4 8.32 14.62 -3.56
N ALA A 5 8.31 15.88 -3.94
CA ALA A 5 7.25 16.44 -4.77
C ALA A 5 7.43 15.99 -6.23
N LEU A 6 6.31 15.91 -6.93
CA LEU A 6 6.28 15.66 -8.37
C LEU A 6 5.44 16.78 -9.01
N GLY A 7 6.11 17.83 -9.44
CA GLY A 7 5.45 19.06 -9.84
C GLY A 7 4.80 19.72 -8.62
N ASP A 8 3.51 19.98 -8.72
CA ASP A 8 2.69 20.56 -7.65
C ASP A 8 2.07 19.53 -6.70
N ARG A 9 2.36 18.26 -6.92
CA ARG A 9 1.84 17.16 -6.10
C ARG A 9 2.88 16.76 -5.06
N GLU A 10 2.52 16.89 -3.81
CA GLU A 10 3.40 16.59 -2.68
C GLU A 10 2.77 15.54 -1.77
N PRO A 11 3.56 14.63 -1.21
CA PRO A 11 3.06 13.75 -0.18
C PRO A 11 2.53 14.50 1.03
N VAL A 12 1.41 14.04 1.56
CA VAL A 12 0.78 14.58 2.77
C VAL A 12 0.91 13.54 3.87
N LEU A 13 1.55 13.93 4.99
CA LEU A 13 1.78 13.05 6.12
C LEU A 13 0.90 13.47 7.31
N GLY A 14 0.20 12.48 7.86
CA GLY A 14 -0.57 12.64 9.07
C GLY A 14 0.33 12.79 10.32
N LYS A 15 -0.31 13.00 11.46
CA LYS A 15 0.38 13.16 12.74
C LYS A 15 1.14 11.86 13.08
N ASP A 16 2.39 12.01 13.49
CA ASP A 16 3.27 10.89 13.88
C ASP A 16 3.50 9.85 12.77
N ALA A 17 3.23 10.21 11.52
CA ALA A 17 3.63 9.36 10.40
C ALA A 17 5.16 9.34 10.28
N TYR A 18 5.71 8.15 10.05
CA TYR A 18 7.15 7.94 9.94
C TYR A 18 7.52 7.42 8.57
N VAL A 19 8.47 8.07 7.93
CA VAL A 19 9.08 7.60 6.68
C VAL A 19 10.58 7.45 6.90
N HIS A 20 11.08 6.20 6.82
CA HIS A 20 12.51 5.94 6.99
C HIS A 20 13.31 6.68 5.91
N PRO A 21 14.50 7.22 6.23
CA PRO A 21 15.33 7.94 5.26
C PRO A 21 15.64 7.16 3.98
N ASP A 22 15.71 5.83 4.05
CA ASP A 22 15.96 4.97 2.89
C ASP A 22 14.68 4.49 2.19
N ALA A 23 13.52 4.97 2.59
CA ALA A 23 12.28 4.80 1.84
C ALA A 23 12.11 5.95 0.84
N THR A 24 11.21 5.78 -0.12
CA THR A 24 10.88 6.82 -1.10
C THR A 24 9.37 7.00 -1.17
N VAL A 25 8.90 8.20 -0.88
CA VAL A 25 7.49 8.57 -1.03
C VAL A 25 7.43 9.76 -1.96
N ILE A 26 6.77 9.62 -3.11
CA ILE A 26 6.81 10.63 -4.16
C ILE A 26 5.42 10.90 -4.75
N GLY A 27 5.09 12.17 -4.92
CA GLY A 27 3.90 12.63 -5.63
C GLY A 27 2.63 12.59 -4.79
N SER A 28 1.54 12.18 -5.41
CA SER A 28 0.19 12.19 -4.82
C SER A 28 -0.02 11.02 -3.85
N VAL A 29 0.65 11.08 -2.71
CA VAL A 29 0.57 10.07 -1.65
C VAL A 29 0.08 10.72 -0.36
N THR A 30 -0.93 10.13 0.26
CA THR A 30 -1.42 10.54 1.57
C THR A 30 -1.19 9.43 2.59
N LEU A 31 -0.45 9.74 3.64
CA LEU A 31 -0.22 8.83 4.76
C LEU A 31 -1.04 9.32 5.96
N GLY A 32 -1.88 8.45 6.50
CA GLY A 32 -2.68 8.75 7.69
C GLY A 32 -1.82 8.82 8.96
N ASP A 33 -2.47 9.15 10.06
CA ASP A 33 -1.81 9.28 11.35
C ASP A 33 -1.16 7.96 11.78
N GLY A 34 0.07 8.02 12.26
CA GLY A 34 0.79 6.86 12.77
C GLY A 34 1.19 5.83 11.72
N VAL A 35 1.09 6.15 10.43
CA VAL A 35 1.60 5.27 9.37
C VAL A 35 3.12 5.20 9.45
N SER A 36 3.69 4.01 9.23
CA SER A 36 5.14 3.84 9.15
C SER A 36 5.55 3.20 7.82
N VAL A 37 6.59 3.77 7.21
CA VAL A 37 7.16 3.32 5.94
C VAL A 37 8.64 3.02 6.15
N TRP A 38 9.06 1.81 5.81
CA TRP A 38 10.34 1.25 6.22
C TRP A 38 11.37 1.20 5.07
N PRO A 39 12.64 0.85 5.35
CA PRO A 39 13.71 0.98 4.37
C PRO A 39 13.43 0.29 3.04
N GLY A 40 13.75 0.96 1.94
CA GLY A 40 13.59 0.41 0.60
C GLY A 40 12.17 0.36 0.07
N ALA A 41 11.18 0.70 0.88
CA ALA A 41 9.80 0.82 0.40
C ALA A 41 9.68 2.03 -0.54
N VAL A 42 8.91 1.87 -1.62
CA VAL A 42 8.67 2.93 -2.60
C VAL A 42 7.18 3.10 -2.81
N LEU A 43 6.67 4.29 -2.52
CA LEU A 43 5.29 4.68 -2.78
C LEU A 43 5.32 5.79 -3.83
N ARG A 44 4.90 5.45 -5.05
CA ARG A 44 4.98 6.38 -6.17
C ARG A 44 3.60 6.73 -6.70
N GLY A 45 3.11 7.92 -6.33
CA GLY A 45 1.84 8.47 -6.78
C GLY A 45 2.05 9.45 -7.93
N ASP A 46 2.33 8.93 -9.13
CA ASP A 46 2.64 9.75 -10.30
C ASP A 46 1.41 10.06 -11.16
N TYR A 47 0.74 9.07 -11.73
CA TYR A 47 -0.43 9.30 -12.60
C TYR A 47 -1.77 9.21 -11.86
N GLY A 48 -1.79 8.76 -10.64
CA GLY A 48 -2.98 8.65 -9.82
C GLY A 48 -2.63 8.96 -8.37
N THR A 49 -3.37 8.37 -7.44
CA THR A 49 -3.20 8.62 -6.02
C THR A 49 -2.98 7.35 -5.23
N ILE A 50 -2.24 7.48 -4.14
CA ILE A 50 -2.05 6.44 -3.12
C ILE A 50 -2.54 7.01 -1.80
N SER A 51 -3.39 6.28 -1.10
CA SER A 51 -3.89 6.65 0.22
C SER A 51 -3.68 5.50 1.19
N ILE A 52 -2.98 5.76 2.28
CA ILE A 52 -2.68 4.77 3.31
C ILE A 52 -3.37 5.22 4.60
N GLY A 53 -4.30 4.40 5.10
CA GLY A 53 -5.05 4.68 6.30
C GLY A 53 -4.20 4.64 7.58
N ALA A 54 -4.70 5.28 8.62
CA ALA A 54 -4.00 5.46 9.87
C ALA A 54 -3.47 4.14 10.47
N ARG A 55 -2.35 4.19 11.14
CA ARG A 55 -1.72 3.07 11.85
C ARG A 55 -1.33 1.89 10.97
N SER A 56 -1.30 2.08 9.67
CA SER A 56 -0.82 1.05 8.73
C SER A 56 0.70 1.02 8.68
N ASN A 57 1.26 -0.13 8.38
CA ASN A 57 2.69 -0.37 8.37
C ASN A 57 3.12 -0.90 7.00
N ILE A 58 4.01 -0.18 6.33
CA ILE A 58 4.53 -0.56 5.00
C ILE A 58 5.98 -0.97 5.18
N GLN A 59 6.24 -2.27 5.08
CA GLN A 59 7.53 -2.83 5.45
C GLN A 59 8.55 -2.77 4.31
N ASP A 60 9.76 -3.19 4.65
CA ASP A 60 10.97 -3.04 3.85
C ASP A 60 10.81 -3.58 2.42
N GLY A 61 11.23 -2.79 1.44
CA GLY A 61 11.27 -3.21 0.04
C GLY A 61 9.92 -3.30 -0.68
N THR A 62 8.83 -2.94 -0.02
CA THR A 62 7.49 -2.96 -0.63
C THR A 62 7.34 -1.87 -1.67
N ILE A 63 6.74 -2.21 -2.80
CA ILE A 63 6.45 -1.27 -3.88
C ILE A 63 4.94 -1.04 -3.96
N ILE A 64 4.53 0.21 -3.82
CA ILE A 64 3.14 0.62 -3.99
C ILE A 64 3.07 1.64 -5.12
N HIS A 65 2.26 1.35 -6.11
CA HIS A 65 2.04 2.20 -7.26
C HIS A 65 0.53 2.39 -7.49
N CYS A 66 0.19 3.23 -8.42
CA CYS A 66 -1.19 3.52 -8.84
C CYS A 66 -1.21 3.77 -10.34
N THR A 67 -2.39 3.80 -10.92
CA THR A 67 -2.56 4.18 -12.31
C THR A 67 -3.53 5.35 -12.43
N MET A 68 -3.68 5.89 -13.63
CA MET A 68 -4.66 6.97 -13.89
C MET A 68 -6.09 6.51 -13.63
N ILE A 69 -6.35 5.22 -13.82
CA ILE A 69 -7.71 4.63 -13.70
C ILE A 69 -7.93 4.10 -12.28
N ASP A 70 -6.92 3.43 -11.73
CA ASP A 70 -7.04 2.72 -10.46
C ASP A 70 -6.13 3.37 -9.40
N ALA A 71 -6.73 4.10 -8.48
CA ALA A 71 -6.04 4.55 -7.27
C ALA A 71 -5.71 3.35 -6.39
N THR A 72 -4.67 3.48 -5.58
CA THR A 72 -4.35 2.49 -4.56
C THR A 72 -4.78 3.02 -3.20
N VAL A 73 -5.64 2.27 -2.53
CA VAL A 73 -6.22 2.67 -1.25
C VAL A 73 -6.03 1.54 -0.25
N LEU A 74 -5.37 1.84 0.85
CA LEU A 74 -5.30 0.97 2.02
C LEU A 74 -6.10 1.61 3.16
N GLY A 75 -6.89 0.79 3.85
CA GLY A 75 -7.60 1.21 5.04
C GLY A 75 -6.67 1.38 6.24
N GLU A 76 -7.27 1.46 7.41
CA GLU A 76 -6.55 1.64 8.67
C GLU A 76 -6.04 0.30 9.21
N GLY A 77 -4.94 0.34 9.97
CA GLY A 77 -4.43 -0.83 10.69
C GLY A 77 -3.91 -1.94 9.81
N CYS A 78 -3.58 -1.66 8.56
CA CYS A 78 -3.05 -2.66 7.63
C CYS A 78 -1.57 -2.93 7.89
N VAL A 79 -1.16 -4.18 7.69
CA VAL A 79 0.24 -4.57 7.67
C VAL A 79 0.59 -5.07 6.27
N VAL A 80 1.51 -4.39 5.63
CA VAL A 80 2.07 -4.82 4.35
C VAL A 80 3.47 -5.35 4.60
N GLY A 81 3.65 -6.63 4.38
CA GLY A 81 4.91 -7.34 4.63
C GLY A 81 6.01 -6.95 3.65
N HIS A 82 7.19 -7.53 3.89
CA HIS A 82 8.39 -7.18 3.13
C HIS A 82 8.28 -7.58 1.66
N ASN A 83 8.78 -6.74 0.76
CA ASN A 83 8.86 -7.01 -0.67
C ASN A 83 7.51 -7.34 -1.33
N ALA A 84 6.42 -6.83 -0.78
CA ALA A 84 5.12 -6.95 -1.43
C ALA A 84 5.00 -5.95 -2.58
N HIS A 85 4.11 -6.24 -3.54
CA HIS A 85 3.78 -5.35 -4.63
C HIS A 85 2.29 -5.09 -4.64
N ILE A 86 1.88 -3.82 -4.57
CA ILE A 86 0.47 -3.42 -4.62
C ILE A 86 0.31 -2.34 -5.68
N GLU A 87 -0.61 -2.56 -6.61
CA GLU A 87 -0.89 -1.56 -7.64
C GLU A 87 -2.37 -1.52 -7.96
N GLY A 88 -2.98 -0.33 -7.82
CA GLY A 88 -4.36 -0.09 -8.25
C GLY A 88 -5.42 -0.90 -7.52
N ALA A 89 -5.17 -1.28 -6.27
CA ALA A 89 -6.06 -2.11 -5.47
C ALA A 89 -6.74 -1.30 -4.36
N THR A 90 -7.93 -1.73 -3.97
CA THR A 90 -8.66 -1.20 -2.82
C THR A 90 -8.60 -2.22 -1.69
N ILE A 91 -7.91 -1.89 -0.62
CA ILE A 91 -7.66 -2.76 0.52
C ILE A 91 -8.38 -2.17 1.73
N GLY A 92 -9.18 -2.99 2.40
CA GLY A 92 -9.96 -2.59 3.57
C GLY A 92 -9.12 -2.39 4.82
N ASN A 93 -9.78 -2.38 5.97
CA ASN A 93 -9.14 -2.18 7.26
C ASN A 93 -8.59 -3.49 7.84
N ASP A 94 -7.54 -3.40 8.64
CA ASP A 94 -6.99 -4.53 9.40
C ASP A 94 -6.61 -5.73 8.51
N VAL A 95 -6.12 -5.44 7.31
CA VAL A 95 -5.70 -6.45 6.33
C VAL A 95 -4.21 -6.73 6.49
N LEU A 96 -3.84 -8.00 6.36
CA LEU A 96 -2.45 -8.41 6.22
C LEU A 96 -2.16 -8.76 4.76
N ILE A 97 -1.27 -8.01 4.16
CA ILE A 97 -0.67 -8.33 2.86
C ILE A 97 0.71 -8.91 3.16
N ALA A 98 0.84 -10.24 3.13
CA ALA A 98 2.06 -10.88 3.60
C ALA A 98 3.22 -10.72 2.63
N SER A 99 4.42 -11.05 3.09
CA SER A 99 5.68 -10.82 2.37
C SER A 99 5.68 -11.44 0.99
N GLY A 100 6.21 -10.69 0.01
CA GLY A 100 6.39 -11.15 -1.35
C GLY A 100 5.12 -11.35 -2.15
N SER A 101 3.96 -10.97 -1.63
CA SER A 101 2.69 -11.08 -2.37
C SER A 101 2.58 -10.01 -3.44
N ILE A 102 1.74 -10.28 -4.43
CA ILE A 102 1.47 -9.38 -5.55
C ILE A 102 -0.04 -9.13 -5.62
N VAL A 103 -0.45 -7.89 -5.49
CA VAL A 103 -1.87 -7.48 -5.51
C VAL A 103 -2.08 -6.52 -6.66
N LEU A 104 -2.85 -6.94 -7.65
CA LEU A 104 -2.95 -6.25 -8.93
C LEU A 104 -4.21 -5.38 -9.07
N ASN A 105 -4.21 -4.60 -10.12
CA ASN A 105 -5.17 -3.52 -10.40
C ASN A 105 -6.62 -3.97 -10.35
N GLY A 106 -7.47 -3.14 -9.75
CA GLY A 106 -8.90 -3.37 -9.67
C GLY A 106 -9.30 -4.45 -8.68
N SER A 107 -8.33 -5.07 -7.98
CA SER A 107 -8.66 -6.03 -6.93
C SER A 107 -9.22 -5.34 -5.68
N VAL A 108 -10.05 -6.07 -4.95
CA VAL A 108 -10.66 -5.61 -3.70
C VAL A 108 -10.37 -6.62 -2.61
N ILE A 109 -9.75 -6.16 -1.54
CA ILE A 109 -9.41 -6.99 -0.38
C ILE A 109 -10.27 -6.51 0.81
N GLY A 110 -11.13 -7.37 1.30
CA GLY A 110 -12.08 -7.03 2.36
C GLY A 110 -11.42 -6.87 3.74
N ASP A 111 -12.12 -6.22 4.64
CA ASP A 111 -11.65 -5.97 6.01
C ASP A 111 -11.22 -7.26 6.70
N GLY A 112 -10.11 -7.23 7.39
CA GLY A 112 -9.59 -8.36 8.16
C GLY A 112 -9.11 -9.54 7.33
N ALA A 113 -9.04 -9.41 6.01
CA ALA A 113 -8.55 -10.47 5.13
C ALA A 113 -7.03 -10.65 5.23
N ILE A 114 -6.55 -11.79 4.80
CA ILE A 114 -5.12 -12.09 4.71
C ILE A 114 -4.79 -12.51 3.28
N VAL A 115 -3.82 -11.82 2.69
CA VAL A 115 -3.16 -12.28 1.47
C VAL A 115 -1.88 -12.97 1.90
N GLY A 116 -1.78 -14.26 1.66
CA GLY A 116 -0.67 -15.08 2.13
C GLY A 116 0.65 -14.74 1.46
N ALA A 117 1.76 -15.11 2.10
CA ALA A 117 3.08 -14.84 1.57
C ALA A 117 3.24 -15.42 0.15
N GLY A 118 3.78 -14.62 -0.77
CA GLY A 118 3.99 -15.03 -2.16
C GLY A 118 2.71 -15.23 -2.99
N ALA A 119 1.54 -14.93 -2.43
CA ALA A 119 0.28 -15.06 -3.17
C ALA A 119 0.18 -14.02 -4.29
N VAL A 120 -0.53 -14.35 -5.33
CA VAL A 120 -0.85 -13.43 -6.44
C VAL A 120 -2.35 -13.21 -6.48
N ILE A 121 -2.76 -11.97 -6.30
CA ILE A 121 -4.15 -11.54 -6.47
C ILE A 121 -4.27 -10.91 -7.86
N PRO A 122 -4.93 -11.57 -8.80
CA PRO A 122 -5.00 -11.09 -10.18
C PRO A 122 -5.91 -9.88 -10.34
N PHE A 123 -5.89 -9.30 -11.52
CA PHE A 123 -6.72 -8.15 -11.89
C PHE A 123 -8.19 -8.40 -11.55
N GLY A 124 -8.81 -7.43 -10.87
CA GLY A 124 -10.25 -7.44 -10.62
C GLY A 124 -10.73 -8.51 -9.64
N PHE A 125 -9.83 -9.23 -8.98
CA PHE A 125 -10.21 -10.29 -8.05
C PHE A 125 -10.65 -9.71 -6.70
N THR A 126 -11.65 -10.33 -6.08
CA THR A 126 -12.13 -9.94 -4.75
C THR A 126 -11.81 -11.02 -3.73
N VAL A 127 -11.15 -10.62 -2.65
CA VAL A 127 -11.00 -11.42 -1.43
C VAL A 127 -11.99 -10.86 -0.41
N GLY A 128 -12.90 -11.70 0.07
CA GLY A 128 -13.94 -11.26 1.00
C GLY A 128 -13.40 -10.93 2.39
N PRO A 129 -14.21 -10.25 3.22
CA PRO A 129 -13.79 -9.91 4.59
C PRO A 129 -13.42 -11.17 5.39
N ARG A 130 -12.31 -11.08 6.11
CA ARG A 130 -11.78 -12.16 6.96
C ARG A 130 -11.49 -13.47 6.22
N GLU A 131 -11.42 -13.42 4.92
CA GLU A 131 -10.95 -14.55 4.10
C GLU A 131 -9.44 -14.55 3.97
N MET A 132 -8.89 -15.71 3.60
CA MET A 132 -7.47 -15.86 3.31
C MET A 132 -7.28 -16.29 1.87
N ALA A 133 -6.46 -15.56 1.13
CA ALA A 133 -6.06 -15.92 -0.22
C ALA A 133 -4.62 -16.45 -0.20
N LEU A 134 -4.40 -17.61 -0.79
CA LEU A 134 -3.10 -18.28 -0.85
C LEU A 134 -2.78 -18.69 -2.27
N GLY A 135 -1.49 -18.65 -2.59
CA GLY A 135 -0.98 -19.20 -3.84
C GLY A 135 -1.21 -18.30 -5.06
N VAL A 136 -1.27 -18.91 -6.18
CA VAL A 136 -1.31 -18.23 -7.49
C VAL A 136 -2.61 -18.56 -8.22
#